data_9a6c2c61e5d4c24b5a693165524fe1a6
#
_entry.id   9a6c2c61e5d4c24b5a693165524fe1a6
#
_cell.length_a   1.000
_cell.length_b   1.000
_cell.length_c   1.000
_cell.angle_alpha   90.00
_cell.angle_beta   90.00
_cell.angle_gamma   90.00
#
_symmetry.space_group_name_H-M   'P 1'
#
loop_
_entity.id
_entity.type
_entity.pdbx_description
1 polymer ?
#
loop_
_entity_poly.entity_id
_entity_poly.type
_entity_poly.pdbx_seq_one_letter_code
_entity_poly.pdbx_strand_id
1 'polypeptide(L)'
;KMPELPEVETSKRYIKHFLLNSKIINIQTNTPKLRWKINPDINFFFNNTIILKVSRIGKYILINTSNKSTLILHLGMSGHLSIKEANFKKIKHDHIIINFENLKGENKSLIFNDQRRFGHIDFQYTPSLKKHFLIKKLGIDGLSKKLKFEFLNTIFLKKTINIKNVLLDQKIICGIGNIYASEILFYSKIHPLKKVNHLGKNEIKSLIFNIKIVLSKAVLDGGTTIKDYKQPNGKIG
;
A
#
# COMPACT_ATOMS: atom_id res chain seq x y z
N LYS A 1 -1.06 -14.89 -3.58
CA LYS A 1 -0.94 -14.10 -2.32
C LYS A 1 -0.99 -12.62 -2.68
N MET A 2 -1.47 -11.76 -1.80
CA MET A 2 -1.66 -10.31 -2.04
C MET A 2 -0.44 -9.54 -1.55
N PRO A 3 0.05 -8.52 -2.28
CA PRO A 3 1.02 -7.57 -1.74
C PRO A 3 0.55 -7.00 -0.40
N GLU A 4 1.39 -7.10 0.63
CA GLU A 4 1.16 -6.56 1.96
C GLU A 4 1.99 -5.28 2.15
N LEU A 5 2.06 -4.74 3.35
CA LEU A 5 2.77 -3.48 3.63
C LEU A 5 4.20 -3.44 3.08
N PRO A 6 5.07 -4.48 3.23
CA PRO A 6 6.43 -4.42 2.73
C PRO A 6 6.51 -4.31 1.20
N GLU A 7 5.70 -5.08 0.44
CA GLU A 7 5.67 -5.04 -1.01
C GLU A 7 5.17 -3.69 -1.53
N VAL A 8 4.15 -3.13 -0.85
CA VAL A 8 3.61 -1.81 -1.19
C VAL A 8 4.62 -0.70 -0.86
N GLU A 9 5.36 -0.83 0.25
CA GLU A 9 6.42 0.12 0.61
C GLU A 9 7.57 0.09 -0.40
N THR A 10 7.99 -1.10 -0.83
CA THR A 10 9.01 -1.29 -1.88
C THR A 10 8.57 -0.64 -3.18
N SER A 11 7.34 -0.92 -3.62
CA SER A 11 6.77 -0.31 -4.83
C SER A 11 6.69 1.21 -4.70
N LYS A 12 6.26 1.73 -3.54
CA LYS A 12 6.19 3.16 -3.27
C LYS A 12 7.57 3.82 -3.31
N ARG A 13 8.60 3.19 -2.72
CA ARG A 13 9.98 3.71 -2.75
C ARG A 13 10.49 3.81 -4.17
N TYR A 14 10.29 2.76 -4.96
CA TYR A 14 10.70 2.73 -6.36
C TYR A 14 10.05 3.86 -7.16
N ILE A 15 8.71 3.95 -7.19
CA ILE A 15 8.03 4.98 -8.00
C ILE A 15 8.30 6.39 -7.49
N LYS A 16 8.50 6.58 -6.16
CA LYS A 16 8.84 7.89 -5.59
C LYS A 16 10.09 8.48 -6.23
N HIS A 17 11.10 7.66 -6.49
CA HIS A 17 12.35 8.09 -7.10
C HIS A 17 12.14 8.77 -8.46
N PHE A 18 11.18 8.29 -9.25
CA PHE A 18 10.86 8.82 -10.57
C PHE A 18 9.81 9.94 -10.55
N LEU A 19 8.84 9.83 -9.66
CA LEU A 19 7.65 10.68 -9.69
C LEU A 19 7.79 11.98 -8.91
N LEU A 20 8.66 12.04 -7.90
CA LEU A 20 8.72 13.23 -7.04
C LEU A 20 9.14 14.46 -7.85
N ASN A 21 8.35 15.54 -7.73
CA ASN A 21 8.48 16.79 -8.47
C ASN A 21 8.26 16.69 -10.01
N SER A 22 7.80 15.54 -10.51
CA SER A 22 7.41 15.37 -11.90
C SER A 22 6.05 15.97 -12.17
N LYS A 23 5.80 16.37 -13.40
CA LYS A 23 4.53 16.91 -13.88
C LYS A 23 3.72 15.78 -14.52
N ILE A 24 2.52 15.53 -14.06
CA ILE A 24 1.58 14.61 -14.72
C ILE A 24 1.10 15.26 -16.02
N ILE A 25 1.32 14.59 -17.15
CA ILE A 25 0.85 15.04 -18.48
C ILE A 25 -0.59 14.55 -18.68
N ASN A 26 -0.85 13.26 -18.45
CA ASN A 26 -2.19 12.71 -18.52
C ASN A 26 -2.28 11.37 -17.78
N ILE A 27 -3.51 10.95 -17.50
CA ILE A 27 -3.84 9.62 -16.96
C ILE A 27 -4.77 8.90 -17.91
N GLN A 28 -4.31 7.78 -18.49
CA GLN A 28 -5.10 6.93 -19.37
C GLN A 28 -5.65 5.74 -18.58
N THR A 29 -6.95 5.49 -18.67
CA THR A 29 -7.62 4.34 -18.09
C THR A 29 -8.09 3.41 -19.20
N ASN A 30 -7.51 2.22 -19.30
CA ASN A 30 -7.80 1.24 -20.35
C ASN A 30 -8.93 0.27 -19.95
N THR A 31 -9.59 0.53 -18.84
CA THR A 31 -10.76 -0.19 -18.34
C THR A 31 -11.62 0.75 -17.50
N PRO A 32 -12.94 0.69 -17.61
CA PRO A 32 -13.81 1.51 -16.77
C PRO A 32 -13.87 1.02 -15.31
N LYS A 33 -13.39 -0.21 -15.05
CA LYS A 33 -13.53 -0.87 -13.76
C LYS A 33 -12.33 -1.79 -13.48
N LEU A 34 -11.79 -1.68 -12.28
CA LEU A 34 -10.96 -2.68 -11.60
C LEU A 34 -11.82 -3.35 -10.51
N ARG A 35 -11.37 -3.38 -9.26
CA ARG A 35 -12.22 -3.85 -8.16
C ARG A 35 -13.50 -3.01 -8.01
N TRP A 36 -13.39 -1.70 -8.21
CA TRP A 36 -14.51 -0.75 -8.29
C TRP A 36 -14.42 0.07 -9.58
N LYS A 37 -15.48 0.78 -9.89
CA LYS A 37 -15.52 1.71 -11.02
C LYS A 37 -14.43 2.77 -10.84
N ILE A 38 -13.71 3.08 -11.91
CA ILE A 38 -12.73 4.17 -11.93
C ILE A 38 -13.49 5.46 -12.23
N ASN A 39 -13.17 6.53 -11.51
CA ASN A 39 -13.75 7.83 -11.79
C ASN A 39 -13.29 8.30 -13.19
N PRO A 40 -14.22 8.56 -14.13
CA PRO A 40 -13.85 8.98 -15.49
C PRO A 40 -13.12 10.32 -15.53
N ASP A 41 -13.35 11.19 -14.54
CA ASP A 41 -12.77 12.54 -14.49
C ASP A 41 -11.33 12.55 -13.95
N ILE A 42 -10.76 11.37 -13.65
CA ILE A 42 -9.43 11.27 -13.04
C ILE A 42 -8.35 12.00 -13.88
N ASN A 43 -8.44 11.89 -15.20
CA ASN A 43 -7.51 12.59 -16.08
C ASN A 43 -7.68 14.12 -15.98
N PHE A 44 -8.91 14.61 -15.98
CA PHE A 44 -9.22 16.04 -15.86
C PHE A 44 -8.63 16.63 -14.57
N PHE A 45 -8.79 15.95 -13.44
CA PHE A 45 -8.30 16.43 -12.16
C PHE A 45 -6.77 16.44 -12.02
N PHE A 46 -6.07 15.56 -12.74
CA PHE A 46 -4.61 15.39 -12.56
C PHE A 46 -3.76 15.89 -13.70
N ASN A 47 -4.37 16.22 -14.84
CA ASN A 47 -3.64 16.77 -15.98
C ASN A 47 -2.90 18.06 -15.59
N ASN A 48 -1.66 18.18 -16.02
CA ASN A 48 -0.77 19.32 -15.75
C ASN A 48 -0.47 19.60 -14.27
N THR A 49 -0.66 18.65 -13.37
CA THR A 49 -0.34 18.80 -11.93
C THR A 49 1.06 18.30 -11.62
N ILE A 50 1.71 18.91 -10.61
CA ILE A 50 3.02 18.49 -10.10
C ILE A 50 2.85 17.52 -8.94
N ILE A 51 3.61 16.44 -8.92
CA ILE A 51 3.62 15.46 -7.82
C ILE A 51 4.49 16.00 -6.69
N LEU A 52 3.86 16.36 -5.56
CA LEU A 52 4.53 16.95 -4.41
C LEU A 52 4.99 15.90 -3.39
N LYS A 53 4.31 14.77 -3.31
CA LYS A 53 4.62 13.74 -2.30
C LYS A 53 4.14 12.36 -2.75
N VAL A 54 4.94 11.35 -2.50
CA VAL A 54 4.54 9.94 -2.62
C VAL A 54 4.71 9.27 -1.26
N SER A 55 3.63 8.77 -0.70
CA SER A 55 3.56 8.19 0.65
C SER A 55 2.74 6.91 0.66
N ARG A 56 2.63 6.25 1.82
CA ARG A 56 1.87 5.03 2.01
C ARG A 56 1.10 5.07 3.33
N ILE A 57 -0.05 4.45 3.34
CA ILE A 57 -0.76 4.05 4.55
C ILE A 57 -1.29 2.63 4.38
N GLY A 58 -0.92 1.71 5.28
CA GLY A 58 -1.27 0.30 5.14
C GLY A 58 -0.81 -0.28 3.80
N LYS A 59 -1.75 -0.71 2.98
CA LYS A 59 -1.52 -1.29 1.64
C LYS A 59 -1.86 -0.31 0.50
N TYR A 60 -2.01 0.99 0.80
CA TYR A 60 -2.34 2.03 -0.17
C TYR A 60 -1.14 2.94 -0.43
N ILE A 61 -0.86 3.22 -1.70
CA ILE A 61 0.08 4.25 -2.13
C ILE A 61 -0.72 5.54 -2.36
N LEU A 62 -0.19 6.64 -1.88
CA LEU A 62 -0.79 7.97 -1.95
C LEU A 62 0.15 8.90 -2.72
N ILE A 63 -0.34 9.50 -3.80
CA ILE A 63 0.41 10.46 -4.61
C ILE A 63 -0.31 11.82 -4.51
N ASN A 64 0.29 12.74 -3.76
CA ASN A 64 -0.24 14.09 -3.57
C ASN A 64 0.26 15.03 -4.66
N THR A 65 -0.62 15.86 -5.17
CA THR A 65 -0.34 16.79 -6.28
C THR A 65 -0.59 18.25 -5.93
N SER A 66 -0.08 19.16 -6.76
CA SER A 66 -0.09 20.61 -6.55
C SER A 66 -1.50 21.22 -6.47
N ASN A 67 -2.50 20.59 -7.10
CA ASN A 67 -3.90 21.01 -7.03
C ASN A 67 -4.62 20.57 -5.73
N LYS A 68 -3.87 20.17 -4.69
CA LYS A 68 -4.39 19.68 -3.41
C LYS A 68 -5.24 18.40 -3.55
N SER A 69 -4.98 17.58 -4.57
CA SER A 69 -5.61 16.26 -4.74
C SER A 69 -4.61 15.14 -4.45
N THR A 70 -5.13 13.97 -4.08
CA THR A 70 -4.34 12.78 -3.79
C THR A 70 -4.89 11.61 -4.58
N LEU A 71 -4.07 11.01 -5.45
CA LEU A 71 -4.34 9.69 -6.02
C LEU A 71 -4.14 8.62 -4.95
N ILE A 72 -5.02 7.65 -4.93
CA ILE A 72 -5.04 6.52 -3.99
C ILE A 72 -4.93 5.24 -4.82
N LEU A 73 -3.81 4.52 -4.70
CA LEU A 73 -3.55 3.27 -5.42
C LEU A 73 -3.54 2.10 -4.45
N HIS A 74 -4.21 1.00 -4.83
CA HIS A 74 -4.17 -0.28 -4.14
C HIS A 74 -3.81 -1.38 -5.13
N LEU A 75 -2.76 -2.16 -4.84
CA LEU A 75 -2.23 -3.16 -5.78
C LEU A 75 -3.14 -4.39 -5.93
N GLY A 76 -4.08 -4.61 -5.02
CA GLY A 76 -4.92 -5.80 -5.05
C GLY A 76 -4.12 -7.07 -4.78
N MET A 77 -4.28 -8.09 -5.63
CA MET A 77 -3.58 -9.38 -5.51
C MET A 77 -2.47 -9.57 -6.55
N SER A 78 -2.64 -9.03 -7.74
CA SER A 78 -1.70 -9.21 -8.87
C SER A 78 -1.23 -7.89 -9.46
N GLY A 79 -1.67 -6.76 -8.89
CA GLY A 79 -1.27 -5.45 -9.35
C GLY A 79 0.20 -5.16 -9.07
N HIS A 80 0.89 -4.64 -10.07
CA HIS A 80 2.25 -4.16 -9.95
C HIS A 80 2.45 -2.84 -10.71
N LEU A 81 3.42 -2.08 -10.26
CA LEU A 81 3.79 -0.79 -10.84
C LEU A 81 5.14 -0.90 -11.53
N SER A 82 5.27 -0.31 -12.70
CA SER A 82 6.54 -0.21 -13.41
C SER A 82 6.69 1.16 -14.07
N ILE A 83 7.93 1.61 -14.23
CA ILE A 83 8.25 2.83 -14.99
C ILE A 83 8.75 2.38 -16.36
N LYS A 84 8.24 3.03 -17.40
CA LYS A 84 8.60 2.81 -18.80
C LYS A 84 8.90 4.13 -19.49
N GLU A 85 9.64 4.07 -20.61
CA GLU A 85 9.79 5.21 -21.51
C GLU A 85 8.44 5.54 -22.17
N ALA A 86 8.26 6.79 -22.61
CA ALA A 86 6.98 7.28 -23.13
C ALA A 86 6.45 6.48 -24.35
N ASN A 87 7.35 5.93 -25.15
CA ASN A 87 7.04 5.16 -26.37
C ASN A 87 6.94 3.65 -26.14
N PHE A 88 6.76 3.19 -24.90
CA PHE A 88 6.67 1.77 -24.59
C PHE A 88 5.49 1.09 -25.30
N LYS A 89 5.68 -0.17 -25.68
CA LYS A 89 4.59 -0.99 -26.22
C LYS A 89 3.69 -1.46 -25.06
N LYS A 90 2.43 -1.04 -25.09
CA LYS A 90 1.40 -1.48 -24.14
C LYS A 90 1.18 -2.99 -24.25
N ILE A 91 1.06 -3.65 -23.11
CA ILE A 91 0.79 -5.08 -23.03
C ILE A 91 -0.57 -5.34 -22.37
N LYS A 92 -1.01 -6.60 -22.43
CA LYS A 92 -2.25 -7.05 -21.80
C LYS A 92 -2.23 -6.73 -20.30
N HIS A 93 -3.36 -6.23 -19.78
CA HIS A 93 -3.56 -5.84 -18.38
C HIS A 93 -2.88 -4.55 -17.91
N ASP A 94 -2.29 -3.75 -18.79
CA ASP A 94 -1.90 -2.37 -18.49
C ASP A 94 -3.16 -1.51 -18.41
N HIS A 95 -3.74 -1.45 -17.21
CA HIS A 95 -5.06 -0.85 -17.01
C HIS A 95 -5.00 0.67 -16.78
N ILE A 96 -3.92 1.15 -16.17
CA ILE A 96 -3.75 2.57 -15.89
C ILE A 96 -2.34 2.98 -16.28
N ILE A 97 -2.23 4.08 -17.02
CA ILE A 97 -0.98 4.66 -17.48
C ILE A 97 -0.98 6.13 -17.05
N ILE A 98 -0.04 6.50 -16.20
CA ILE A 98 0.19 7.88 -15.79
C ILE A 98 1.42 8.37 -16.55
N ASN A 99 1.22 9.19 -17.57
CA ASN A 99 2.29 9.81 -18.30
C ASN A 99 2.76 11.06 -17.55
N PHE A 100 4.05 11.21 -17.40
CA PHE A 100 4.64 12.31 -16.65
C PHE A 100 5.97 12.77 -17.27
N GLU A 101 6.27 14.04 -17.10
CA GLU A 101 7.55 14.66 -17.41
C GLU A 101 8.34 14.82 -16.11
N ASN A 102 9.56 14.27 -16.06
CA ASN A 102 10.42 14.38 -14.89
C ASN A 102 11.18 15.73 -14.89
N LEU A 103 11.95 15.99 -13.82
CA LEU A 103 12.71 17.24 -13.66
C LEU A 103 13.78 17.48 -14.76
N LYS A 104 14.12 16.46 -15.54
CA LYS A 104 15.08 16.57 -16.67
C LYS A 104 14.39 16.83 -18.00
N GLY A 105 13.06 17.00 -18.02
CA GLY A 105 12.27 17.12 -19.25
C GLY A 105 12.03 15.80 -19.97
N GLU A 106 12.36 14.64 -19.36
CA GLU A 106 12.15 13.32 -19.95
C GLU A 106 10.71 12.87 -19.72
N ASN A 107 10.04 12.43 -20.78
CA ASN A 107 8.71 11.86 -20.73
C ASN A 107 8.78 10.37 -20.39
N LYS A 108 8.10 9.97 -19.32
CA LYS A 108 8.01 8.59 -18.87
C LYS A 108 6.58 8.22 -18.50
N SER A 109 6.34 6.94 -18.30
CA SER A 109 5.03 6.40 -17.95
C SER A 109 5.11 5.51 -16.72
N LEU A 110 4.27 5.78 -15.73
CA LEU A 110 3.98 4.84 -14.65
C LEU A 110 2.83 3.94 -15.10
N ILE A 111 3.11 2.65 -15.16
CA ILE A 111 2.15 1.63 -15.59
C ILE A 111 1.62 0.88 -14.37
N PHE A 112 0.30 0.77 -14.27
CA PHE A 112 -0.36 -0.16 -13.34
C PHE A 112 -0.92 -1.34 -14.14
N ASN A 113 -0.23 -2.46 -14.05
CA ASN A 113 -0.66 -3.74 -14.63
C ASN A 113 -1.30 -4.61 -13.55
N ASP A 114 -2.48 -5.19 -13.82
CA ASP A 114 -3.20 -6.03 -12.86
C ASP A 114 -4.05 -7.10 -13.56
N GLN A 115 -3.50 -8.30 -13.69
CA GLN A 115 -4.13 -9.43 -14.37
C GLN A 115 -5.50 -9.80 -13.78
N ARG A 116 -5.64 -9.75 -12.47
CA ARG A 116 -6.86 -10.18 -11.75
C ARG A 116 -7.88 -9.06 -11.52
N ARG A 117 -7.51 -7.81 -11.80
CA ARG A 117 -8.34 -6.60 -11.61
C ARG A 117 -8.86 -6.41 -10.17
N PHE A 118 -8.10 -6.86 -9.16
CA PHE A 118 -8.42 -6.66 -7.75
C PHE A 118 -7.76 -5.40 -7.16
N GLY A 119 -6.93 -4.75 -7.95
CA GLY A 119 -6.39 -3.45 -7.63
C GLY A 119 -7.41 -2.34 -7.76
N HIS A 120 -7.01 -1.14 -7.43
CA HIS A 120 -7.87 0.03 -7.53
C HIS A 120 -7.07 1.31 -7.64
N ILE A 121 -7.65 2.29 -8.35
CA ILE A 121 -7.25 3.69 -8.33
C ILE A 121 -8.47 4.55 -8.03
N ASP A 122 -8.28 5.54 -7.18
CA ASP A 122 -9.27 6.55 -6.86
C ASP A 122 -8.55 7.85 -6.46
N PHE A 123 -9.30 8.89 -6.15
CA PHE A 123 -8.71 10.13 -5.67
C PHE A 123 -9.62 10.87 -4.69
N GLN A 124 -9.01 11.77 -3.95
CA GLN A 124 -9.68 12.61 -2.98
C GLN A 124 -8.96 13.95 -2.85
N TYR A 125 -9.70 15.02 -2.56
CA TYR A 125 -9.11 16.28 -2.11
C TYR A 125 -8.27 16.06 -0.84
N THR A 126 -7.01 16.44 -0.86
CA THR A 126 -6.02 16.07 0.17
C THR A 126 -6.45 16.42 1.60
N PRO A 127 -7.00 17.63 1.90
CA PRO A 127 -7.47 17.96 3.25
C PRO A 127 -8.57 17.02 3.76
N SER A 128 -9.36 16.44 2.87
CA SER A 128 -10.44 15.50 3.22
C SER A 128 -10.08 14.02 3.01
N LEU A 129 -8.82 13.70 2.76
CA LEU A 129 -8.34 12.32 2.50
C LEU A 129 -8.79 11.32 3.58
N LYS A 130 -8.79 11.73 4.84
CA LYS A 130 -9.24 10.90 5.97
C LYS A 130 -10.73 10.53 5.91
N LYS A 131 -11.55 11.22 5.11
CA LYS A 131 -12.97 10.93 4.91
C LYS A 131 -13.20 9.92 3.79
N HIS A 132 -12.18 9.64 2.95
CA HIS A 132 -12.29 8.69 1.84
C HIS A 132 -12.62 7.28 2.33
N PHE A 133 -13.56 6.59 1.68
CA PHE A 133 -14.12 5.31 2.15
C PHE A 133 -13.06 4.21 2.33
N LEU A 134 -11.98 4.23 1.55
CA LEU A 134 -10.86 3.28 1.66
C LEU A 134 -9.91 3.62 2.83
N ILE A 135 -9.84 4.89 3.24
CA ILE A 135 -8.85 5.38 4.20
C ILE A 135 -9.46 5.55 5.60
N LYS A 136 -10.71 6.02 5.67
CA LYS A 136 -11.36 6.43 6.93
C LYS A 136 -11.44 5.36 8.02
N LYS A 137 -11.39 4.09 7.62
CA LYS A 137 -11.50 2.94 8.54
C LYS A 137 -10.16 2.28 8.83
N LEU A 138 -9.05 2.79 8.28
CA LEU A 138 -7.74 2.20 8.53
C LEU A 138 -7.28 2.52 9.95
N GLY A 139 -6.78 1.49 10.63
CA GLY A 139 -6.14 1.59 11.93
C GLY A 139 -4.72 2.12 11.85
N ILE A 140 -3.94 1.87 12.89
CA ILE A 140 -2.55 2.30 12.95
C ILE A 140 -1.71 1.49 11.96
N ASP A 141 -0.88 2.18 11.16
CA ASP A 141 0.07 1.52 10.26
C ASP A 141 1.09 0.68 11.05
N GLY A 142 1.35 -0.55 10.60
CA GLY A 142 2.21 -1.51 11.31
C GLY A 142 3.63 -1.01 11.60
N LEU A 143 4.16 -0.08 10.77
CA LEU A 143 5.46 0.56 10.98
C LEU A 143 5.39 1.88 11.74
N SER A 144 4.20 2.35 12.10
CA SER A 144 4.02 3.63 12.80
C SER A 144 4.61 3.60 14.21
N LYS A 145 5.28 4.71 14.60
CA LYS A 145 5.71 4.94 15.98
C LYS A 145 4.52 5.03 16.97
N LYS A 146 3.29 5.25 16.46
CA LYS A 146 2.06 5.28 17.26
C LYS A 146 1.57 3.88 17.69
N LEU A 147 2.09 2.80 17.08
CA LEU A 147 1.79 1.44 17.50
C LEU A 147 2.54 1.15 18.81
N LYS A 148 1.86 1.37 19.94
CA LYS A 148 2.38 1.26 21.31
C LYS A 148 1.54 0.29 22.15
N PHE A 149 2.08 -0.11 23.30
CA PHE A 149 1.44 -1.05 24.24
C PHE A 149 0.04 -0.56 24.64
N GLU A 150 -0.10 0.68 25.05
CA GLU A 150 -1.34 1.25 25.56
C GLU A 150 -2.48 1.14 24.53
N PHE A 151 -2.15 1.38 23.25
CA PHE A 151 -3.11 1.26 22.16
C PHE A 151 -3.64 -0.18 22.02
N LEU A 152 -2.73 -1.17 21.92
CA LEU A 152 -3.16 -2.56 21.75
C LEU A 152 -3.81 -3.12 23.01
N ASN A 153 -3.29 -2.80 24.18
CA ASN A 153 -3.84 -3.27 25.46
C ASN A 153 -5.30 -2.82 25.63
N THR A 154 -5.60 -1.54 25.34
CA THR A 154 -6.97 -1.01 25.40
C THR A 154 -7.93 -1.78 24.47
N ILE A 155 -7.47 -2.18 23.28
CA ILE A 155 -8.27 -2.94 22.33
C ILE A 155 -8.43 -4.39 22.78
N PHE A 156 -7.35 -5.02 23.27
CA PHE A 156 -7.31 -6.42 23.62
C PHE A 156 -8.20 -6.74 24.83
N LEU A 157 -8.24 -5.86 25.82
CA LEU A 157 -9.12 -5.99 26.97
C LEU A 157 -10.62 -6.05 26.60
N LYS A 158 -10.99 -5.45 25.45
CA LYS A 158 -12.38 -5.35 24.99
C LYS A 158 -12.77 -6.42 23.95
N LYS A 159 -11.87 -7.33 23.60
CA LYS A 159 -12.11 -8.30 22.52
C LYS A 159 -11.75 -9.72 22.95
N THR A 160 -12.56 -10.68 22.51
CA THR A 160 -12.36 -12.13 22.78
C THR A 160 -12.00 -12.91 21.52
N ILE A 161 -11.52 -12.23 20.48
CA ILE A 161 -11.13 -12.83 19.20
C ILE A 161 -9.68 -13.30 19.22
N ASN A 162 -9.32 -14.15 18.28
CA ASN A 162 -7.97 -14.68 18.16
C ASN A 162 -6.99 -13.60 17.71
N ILE A 163 -5.75 -13.67 18.19
CA ILE A 163 -4.70 -12.68 17.87
C ILE A 163 -4.43 -12.58 16.36
N LYS A 164 -4.46 -13.70 15.63
CA LYS A 164 -4.27 -13.68 14.17
C LYS A 164 -5.34 -12.83 13.48
N ASN A 165 -6.59 -12.91 13.91
CA ASN A 165 -7.70 -12.12 13.37
C ASN A 165 -7.51 -10.62 13.65
N VAL A 166 -6.98 -10.27 14.83
CA VAL A 166 -6.64 -8.87 15.14
C VAL A 166 -5.54 -8.34 14.22
N LEU A 167 -4.48 -9.12 13.98
CA LEU A 167 -3.40 -8.73 13.06
C LEU A 167 -3.89 -8.55 11.63
N LEU A 168 -4.90 -9.29 11.21
CA LEU A 168 -5.50 -9.20 9.87
C LEU A 168 -6.54 -8.07 9.74
N ASP A 169 -7.06 -7.56 10.87
CA ASP A 169 -8.05 -6.48 10.86
C ASP A 169 -7.39 -5.13 10.55
N GLN A 170 -7.55 -4.70 9.30
CA GLN A 170 -7.00 -3.43 8.82
C GLN A 170 -7.55 -2.20 9.57
N LYS A 171 -8.62 -2.34 10.35
CA LYS A 171 -9.17 -1.27 11.20
C LYS A 171 -8.40 -1.12 12.52
N ILE A 172 -7.63 -2.13 12.90
CA ILE A 172 -6.81 -2.12 14.13
C ILE A 172 -5.36 -1.81 13.75
N ILE A 173 -4.74 -2.70 12.94
CA ILE A 173 -3.38 -2.51 12.43
C ILE A 173 -3.43 -2.65 10.91
N CYS A 174 -3.21 -1.56 10.18
CA CYS A 174 -3.24 -1.65 8.73
C CYS A 174 -1.86 -2.02 8.15
N GLY A 175 -1.92 -2.78 7.04
CA GLY A 175 -0.75 -3.21 6.29
C GLY A 175 -0.39 -4.68 6.45
N ILE A 176 -0.69 -5.31 7.58
CA ILE A 176 -0.43 -6.73 7.82
C ILE A 176 -1.44 -7.59 7.07
N GLY A 177 -0.98 -8.66 6.48
CA GLY A 177 -1.81 -9.71 5.88
C GLY A 177 -1.39 -11.09 6.39
N ASN A 178 -1.78 -12.16 5.68
CA ASN A 178 -1.59 -13.53 6.15
C ASN A 178 -0.13 -13.95 6.27
N ILE A 179 0.75 -13.45 5.37
CA ILE A 179 2.17 -13.81 5.38
C ILE A 179 2.78 -13.26 6.67
N TYR A 180 2.74 -11.93 6.82
CA TYR A 180 3.42 -11.30 7.94
C TYR A 180 2.71 -11.52 9.28
N ALA A 181 1.39 -11.75 9.33
CA ALA A 181 0.73 -12.17 10.55
C ALA A 181 1.28 -13.51 11.07
N SER A 182 1.54 -14.48 10.18
CA SER A 182 2.10 -15.77 10.57
C SER A 182 3.56 -15.63 11.04
N GLU A 183 4.40 -14.88 10.32
CA GLU A 183 5.78 -14.60 10.69
C GLU A 183 5.88 -13.89 12.05
N ILE A 184 5.10 -12.82 12.23
CA ILE A 184 5.06 -12.05 13.48
C ILE A 184 4.69 -12.93 14.66
N LEU A 185 3.65 -13.76 14.54
CA LEU A 185 3.22 -14.65 15.61
C LEU A 185 4.26 -15.73 15.92
N PHE A 186 4.92 -16.29 14.89
CA PHE A 186 6.02 -17.23 15.06
C PHE A 186 7.17 -16.64 15.88
N TYR A 187 7.68 -15.48 15.49
CA TYR A 187 8.76 -14.81 16.21
C TYR A 187 8.34 -14.32 17.61
N SER A 188 7.06 -13.99 17.79
CA SER A 188 6.51 -13.60 19.10
C SER A 188 6.25 -14.79 20.02
N LYS A 189 6.35 -16.04 19.51
CA LYS A 189 5.99 -17.28 20.22
C LYS A 189 4.55 -17.26 20.75
N ILE A 190 3.63 -16.67 19.98
CA ILE A 190 2.22 -16.57 20.33
C ILE A 190 1.40 -17.49 19.41
N HIS A 191 0.65 -18.42 20.00
CA HIS A 191 -0.23 -19.29 19.23
C HIS A 191 -1.31 -18.48 18.51
N PRO A 192 -1.54 -18.68 17.19
CA PRO A 192 -2.43 -17.84 16.37
C PRO A 192 -3.90 -17.83 16.85
N LEU A 193 -4.34 -18.90 17.53
CA LEU A 193 -5.69 -19.01 18.09
C LEU A 193 -5.80 -18.46 19.51
N LYS A 194 -4.71 -18.00 20.14
CA LYS A 194 -4.77 -17.40 21.47
C LYS A 194 -5.66 -16.16 21.44
N LYS A 195 -6.61 -16.08 22.35
CA LYS A 195 -7.51 -14.93 22.50
C LYS A 195 -6.75 -13.71 22.99
N VAL A 196 -7.02 -12.54 22.44
CA VAL A 196 -6.24 -11.32 22.73
C VAL A 196 -6.37 -10.85 24.17
N ASN A 197 -7.52 -11.05 24.81
CA ASN A 197 -7.72 -10.73 26.23
C ASN A 197 -6.94 -11.65 27.20
N HIS A 198 -6.36 -12.74 26.71
CA HIS A 198 -5.48 -13.62 27.48
C HIS A 198 -3.99 -13.34 27.27
N LEU A 199 -3.66 -12.29 26.49
CA LEU A 199 -2.26 -11.89 26.28
C LEU A 199 -1.77 -11.05 27.46
N GLY A 200 -0.67 -11.49 28.07
CA GLY A 200 0.00 -10.74 29.12
C GLY A 200 0.78 -9.54 28.57
N LYS A 201 1.15 -8.63 29.48
CA LYS A 201 1.91 -7.40 29.14
C LYS A 201 3.18 -7.68 28.34
N ASN A 202 3.94 -8.72 28.69
CA ASN A 202 5.19 -9.07 28.00
C ASN A 202 4.93 -9.62 26.60
N GLU A 203 3.86 -10.39 26.40
CA GLU A 203 3.48 -10.91 25.09
C GLU A 203 3.04 -9.77 24.16
N ILE A 204 2.29 -8.79 24.64
CA ILE A 204 1.89 -7.61 23.85
C ILE A 204 3.13 -6.78 23.47
N LYS A 205 4.09 -6.57 24.37
CA LYS A 205 5.33 -5.88 24.07
C LYS A 205 6.16 -6.63 23.04
N SER A 206 6.32 -7.96 23.20
CA SER A 206 6.99 -8.84 22.23
C SER A 206 6.31 -8.79 20.86
N LEU A 207 4.98 -8.83 20.81
CA LEU A 207 4.21 -8.73 19.60
C LEU A 207 4.50 -7.42 18.85
N ILE A 208 4.46 -6.27 19.54
CA ILE A 208 4.75 -4.95 18.93
C ILE A 208 6.17 -4.89 18.41
N PHE A 209 7.13 -5.40 19.18
CA PHE A 209 8.53 -5.47 18.77
C PHE A 209 8.67 -6.28 17.47
N ASN A 210 8.09 -7.49 17.44
CA ASN A 210 8.19 -8.37 16.26
C ASN A 210 7.40 -7.84 15.06
N ILE A 211 6.28 -7.14 15.25
CA ILE A 211 5.62 -6.42 14.14
C ILE A 211 6.61 -5.48 13.46
N LYS A 212 7.32 -4.66 14.22
CA LYS A 212 8.27 -3.69 13.66
C LYS A 212 9.48 -4.36 13.01
N ILE A 213 10.07 -5.35 13.66
CA ILE A 213 11.27 -6.06 13.15
C ILE A 213 10.94 -6.81 11.86
N VAL A 214 9.90 -7.64 11.87
CA VAL A 214 9.52 -8.46 10.71
C VAL A 214 9.16 -7.58 9.52
N LEU A 215 8.33 -6.56 9.70
CA LEU A 215 7.93 -5.68 8.61
C LEU A 215 9.11 -4.83 8.10
N SER A 216 9.98 -4.32 8.99
CA SER A 216 11.14 -3.52 8.58
C SER A 216 12.15 -4.37 7.81
N LYS A 217 12.45 -5.59 8.27
CA LYS A 217 13.33 -6.53 7.58
C LYS A 217 12.76 -6.86 6.19
N ALA A 218 11.48 -7.22 6.12
CA ALA A 218 10.83 -7.50 4.84
C ALA A 218 10.88 -6.33 3.86
N VAL A 219 10.76 -5.07 4.35
CA VAL A 219 10.93 -3.87 3.50
C VAL A 219 12.36 -3.74 2.99
N LEU A 220 13.38 -4.05 3.82
CA LEU A 220 14.80 -4.01 3.41
C LEU A 220 15.11 -5.08 2.36
N ASP A 221 14.52 -6.26 2.51
CA ASP A 221 14.67 -7.39 1.59
C ASP A 221 13.82 -7.23 0.30
N GLY A 222 13.07 -6.12 0.16
CA GLY A 222 12.23 -5.84 -1.03
C GLY A 222 10.89 -6.57 -1.06
N GLY A 223 10.47 -7.13 0.07
CA GLY A 223 9.25 -7.94 0.22
C GLY A 223 9.52 -9.43 0.09
N THR A 224 8.47 -10.23 0.17
CA THR A 224 8.54 -11.70 0.02
C THR A 224 8.36 -12.08 -1.44
N THR A 225 9.08 -13.11 -1.91
CA THR A 225 8.83 -13.74 -3.22
C THR A 225 7.42 -14.34 -3.24
N ILE A 226 6.52 -13.69 -3.96
CA ILE A 226 5.15 -14.14 -4.17
C ILE A 226 5.00 -14.50 -5.65
N LYS A 227 4.36 -15.63 -5.97
CA LYS A 227 4.19 -16.13 -7.34
C LYS A 227 3.71 -15.06 -8.34
N ASP A 228 2.85 -14.13 -7.88
CA ASP A 228 2.24 -13.10 -8.70
C ASP A 228 2.81 -11.68 -8.42
N TYR A 229 3.84 -11.54 -7.57
CA TYR A 229 4.47 -10.25 -7.27
C TYR A 229 5.92 -10.24 -7.74
N LYS A 230 6.26 -9.22 -8.52
CA LYS A 230 7.64 -8.85 -8.86
C LYS A 230 7.91 -7.45 -8.34
N GLN A 231 9.10 -7.22 -7.84
CA GLN A 231 9.54 -5.87 -7.53
C GLN A 231 9.45 -5.01 -8.81
N PRO A 232 9.24 -3.70 -8.71
CA PRO A 232 9.12 -2.83 -9.89
C PRO A 232 10.35 -2.83 -10.81
N ASN A 233 11.51 -3.21 -10.29
CA ASN A 233 12.78 -3.39 -11.04
C ASN A 233 12.94 -4.81 -11.64
N GLY A 234 11.92 -5.67 -11.52
CA GLY A 234 11.92 -7.05 -12.01
C GLY A 234 12.62 -8.08 -11.12
N LYS A 235 13.25 -7.68 -10.02
CA LYS A 235 13.89 -8.60 -9.06
C LYS A 235 12.84 -9.37 -8.25
N ILE A 236 13.25 -10.53 -7.77
CA ILE A 236 12.51 -11.35 -6.81
C ILE A 236 12.76 -10.79 -5.40
N GLY A 237 11.76 -10.83 -4.52
CA GLY A 237 11.91 -10.43 -3.13
C GLY A 237 12.62 -11.48 -2.29
#